data_a3d662bf6e2358938aad689df1d33cb1
#
_entry.id   a3d662bf6e2358938aad689df1d33cb1
#
_cell.length_a   1.000
_cell.length_b   1.000
_cell.length_c   1.000
_cell.angle_alpha   90.00
_cell.angle_beta   90.00
_cell.angle_gamma   90.00
#
_symmetry.space_group_name_H-M   'P 1'
#
loop_
_entity.id
_entity.type
_entity.pdbx_description
1 polymer ?
#
loop_
_entity_poly.entity_id
_entity_poly.type
_entity_poly.pdbx_seq_one_letter_code
_entity_poly.pdbx_strand_id
1 'polypeptide(L)'
;GNFEIRKYPDGTMIQTYFYDVNDLKEWIEKQFTWAVAFADKPMVIPKVEHTYGINSDVGSAIMRKSTNAVCYYKLYEHNSENQGDCRVQFLGVGRWK
;
A
#
# COMPACT_ATOMS: atom_id res chain seq x y z
N GLY A 1 -6.98 9.07 10.08
CA GLY A 1 -6.45 8.47 8.94
C GLY A 1 -7.12 7.19 8.53
N ASN A 2 -6.52 6.61 7.55
CA ASN A 2 -7.06 5.43 6.90
C ASN A 2 -6.39 4.15 7.41
N PHE A 3 -5.95 4.17 8.67
CA PHE A 3 -5.26 3.04 9.28
C PHE A 3 -6.19 2.29 10.22
N GLU A 4 -6.04 0.97 10.22
CA GLU A 4 -6.55 0.11 11.28
C GLU A 4 -5.40 -0.71 11.83
N ILE A 5 -5.40 -0.94 13.13
CA ILE A 5 -4.31 -1.62 13.82
C ILE A 5 -4.89 -2.68 14.73
N ARG A 6 -4.29 -3.87 14.70
CA ARG A 6 -4.61 -4.94 15.65
C ARG A 6 -3.31 -5.49 16.22
N LYS A 7 -3.22 -5.53 17.53
CA LYS A 7 -2.10 -6.12 18.26
C LYS A 7 -2.58 -7.34 19.02
N TYR A 8 -1.79 -8.38 18.97
CA TYR A 8 -2.09 -9.63 19.63
C TYR A 8 -1.08 -9.88 20.75
N PRO A 9 -1.49 -10.56 21.85
CA PRO A 9 -0.60 -10.79 23.00
C PRO A 9 0.69 -11.52 22.67
N ASP A 10 0.68 -12.33 21.59
CA ASP A 10 1.88 -13.07 21.18
C ASP A 10 2.93 -12.22 20.47
N GLY A 11 2.65 -10.93 20.28
CA GLY A 11 3.56 -10.01 19.62
C GLY A 11 3.24 -9.73 18.17
N THR A 12 2.23 -10.38 17.61
CA THR A 12 1.80 -10.13 16.23
C THR A 12 1.09 -8.79 16.15
N MET A 13 1.37 -8.04 15.09
CA MET A 13 0.66 -6.81 14.78
C MET A 13 0.27 -6.80 13.32
N ILE A 14 -0.99 -6.45 13.07
CA ILE A 14 -1.52 -6.28 11.72
C ILE A 14 -1.95 -4.85 11.57
N GLN A 15 -1.51 -4.20 10.51
CA GLN A 15 -1.99 -2.87 10.15
C GLN A 15 -2.49 -2.88 8.73
N THR A 16 -3.57 -2.15 8.49
CA THR A 16 -4.06 -1.89 7.14
C THR A 16 -4.08 -0.39 6.90
N TYR A 17 -3.91 -0.03 5.66
CA TYR A 17 -3.92 1.36 5.21
C TYR A 17 -4.44 1.39 3.79
N PHE A 18 -5.21 2.42 3.45
CA PHE A 18 -5.59 2.63 2.06
C PHE A 18 -5.38 4.07 1.65
N TYR A 19 -5.23 4.26 0.35
CA TYR A 19 -5.04 5.56 -0.26
C TYR A 19 -5.77 5.60 -1.59
N ASP A 20 -6.54 6.65 -1.81
CA ASP A 20 -7.27 6.86 -3.07
C ASP A 20 -6.46 7.75 -3.99
N VAL A 21 -6.29 7.31 -5.22
CA VAL A 21 -5.58 8.04 -6.25
C VAL A 21 -6.57 8.38 -7.35
N ASN A 22 -6.59 9.64 -7.74
CA ASN A 22 -7.41 10.09 -8.85
C ASN A 22 -6.50 10.34 -10.05
N ASP A 23 -6.97 9.91 -11.22
CA ASP A 23 -6.35 10.32 -12.48
C ASP A 23 -4.91 9.82 -12.65
N LEU A 24 -4.68 8.57 -12.28
CA LEU A 24 -3.36 7.95 -12.46
C LEU A 24 -3.09 7.72 -13.95
N LYS A 25 -1.99 8.26 -14.48
CA LYS A 25 -1.67 8.20 -15.90
C LYS A 25 -0.41 7.41 -16.22
N GLU A 26 0.49 7.32 -15.26
CA GLU A 26 1.74 6.62 -15.42
C GLU A 26 2.20 6.14 -14.05
N TRP A 27 3.41 5.62 -13.95
CA TRP A 27 3.87 5.14 -12.66
C TRP A 27 4.33 6.29 -11.77
N ILE A 28 4.19 6.09 -10.46
CA ILE A 28 4.61 7.03 -9.46
C ILE A 28 5.12 6.27 -8.24
N GLU A 29 6.22 6.75 -7.66
CA GLU A 29 6.73 6.23 -6.40
C GLU A 29 6.15 7.04 -5.26
N LYS A 30 5.66 6.35 -4.24
CA LYS A 30 5.06 6.96 -3.06
C LYS A 30 5.55 6.27 -1.79
N GLN A 31 5.23 6.87 -0.68
CA GLN A 31 5.53 6.27 0.63
C GLN A 31 4.48 6.67 1.64
N PHE A 32 4.35 5.86 2.67
CA PHE A 32 3.58 6.22 3.85
C PHE A 32 4.28 5.68 5.10
N THR A 33 4.00 6.31 6.22
CA THR A 33 4.51 5.88 7.51
C THR A 33 3.41 5.11 8.23
N TRP A 34 3.72 3.91 8.70
CA TRP A 34 2.76 3.13 9.49
C TRP A 34 2.32 3.92 10.71
N ALA A 35 1.08 3.73 11.13
CA ALA A 35 0.55 4.43 12.31
C ALA A 35 1.36 4.08 13.57
N VAL A 36 1.86 2.83 13.64
CA VAL A 36 2.77 2.37 14.69
C VAL A 36 3.91 1.64 13.99
N ALA A 37 5.15 1.96 14.34
CA ALA A 37 6.29 1.25 13.77
C ALA A 37 6.24 -0.21 14.20
N PHE A 38 6.55 -1.12 13.27
CA PHE A 38 6.75 -2.53 13.60
C PHE A 38 8.09 -2.70 14.31
N ALA A 39 8.23 -3.76 15.08
CA ALA A 39 9.51 -4.08 15.73
C ALA A 39 10.59 -4.39 14.70
N ASP A 40 10.19 -5.10 13.63
CA ASP A 40 11.06 -5.39 12.49
C ASP A 40 10.30 -5.09 11.22
N LYS A 41 10.97 -5.13 10.08
CA LYS A 41 10.35 -4.89 8.78
C LYS A 41 9.18 -5.87 8.57
N PRO A 42 7.96 -5.38 8.35
CA PRO A 42 6.81 -6.26 8.16
C PRO A 42 6.77 -6.85 6.76
N MET A 43 5.99 -7.93 6.61
CA MET A 43 5.54 -8.36 5.31
C MET A 43 4.40 -7.47 4.89
N VAL A 44 4.42 -6.99 3.65
CA VAL A 44 3.39 -6.08 3.15
C VAL A 44 2.83 -6.61 1.84
N ILE A 45 1.52 -6.66 1.76
CA ILE A 45 0.80 -7.07 0.55
C ILE A 45 -0.02 -5.88 0.08
N PRO A 46 0.20 -5.40 -1.15
CA PRO A 46 -0.63 -4.35 -1.73
C PRO A 46 -1.78 -4.96 -2.53
N LYS A 47 -2.89 -4.25 -2.58
CA LYS A 47 -4.04 -4.58 -3.39
C LYS A 47 -4.52 -3.33 -4.07
N VAL A 48 -4.75 -3.38 -5.38
CA VAL A 48 -5.25 -2.24 -6.14
C VAL A 48 -6.65 -2.55 -6.66
N GLU A 49 -7.56 -1.61 -6.42
CA GLU A 49 -8.90 -1.64 -6.98
C GLU A 49 -9.07 -0.41 -7.86
N HIS A 50 -9.48 -0.58 -9.10
CA HIS A 50 -9.79 0.56 -9.94
C HIS A 50 -11.28 0.60 -10.26
N THR A 51 -11.81 1.80 -10.46
CA THR A 51 -13.25 2.00 -10.48
C THR A 51 -13.86 1.72 -11.83
N TYR A 52 -13.11 1.90 -12.91
CA TYR A 52 -13.65 1.63 -14.23
C TYR A 52 -12.54 1.57 -15.27
N GLY A 53 -12.92 1.17 -16.47
CA GLY A 53 -11.98 1.16 -17.57
C GLY A 53 -11.49 -0.26 -17.87
N ILE A 54 -12.06 -0.85 -18.91
CA ILE A 54 -11.67 -2.21 -19.31
C ILE A 54 -10.25 -2.29 -19.86
N ASN A 55 -9.68 -1.14 -20.22
CA ASN A 55 -8.31 -1.06 -20.74
C ASN A 55 -7.31 -0.66 -19.66
N SER A 56 -7.77 -0.48 -18.45
CA SER A 56 -6.92 -0.09 -17.34
C SER A 56 -6.03 -1.25 -16.92
N ASP A 57 -4.77 -0.97 -16.69
CA ASP A 57 -3.81 -1.97 -16.22
C ASP A 57 -3.01 -1.36 -15.09
N VAL A 58 -3.60 -1.34 -13.91
CA VAL A 58 -3.06 -0.66 -12.74
C VAL A 58 -2.50 -1.70 -11.78
N GLY A 59 -1.34 -1.43 -11.24
CA GLY A 59 -0.74 -2.32 -10.26
C GLY A 59 0.05 -1.56 -9.22
N SER A 60 0.52 -2.30 -8.22
CA SER A 60 1.36 -1.75 -7.17
C SER A 60 2.40 -2.78 -6.77
N ALA A 61 3.57 -2.29 -6.38
CA ALA A 61 4.63 -3.12 -5.87
C ALA A 61 5.26 -2.46 -4.65
N ILE A 62 5.58 -3.28 -3.66
CA ILE A 62 6.28 -2.80 -2.46
C ILE A 62 7.77 -2.75 -2.76
N MET A 63 8.42 -1.66 -2.43
CA MET A 63 9.84 -1.50 -2.68
C MET A 63 10.66 -2.09 -1.54
N ARG A 64 11.77 -2.73 -1.91
CA ARG A 64 12.64 -3.40 -0.96
C ARG A 64 13.24 -2.45 0.08
N LYS A 65 13.39 -1.18 -0.25
CA LYS A 65 13.92 -0.18 0.69
C LYS A 65 12.98 0.18 1.84
N SER A 66 11.76 -0.36 1.83
CA SER A 66 10.83 -0.17 2.95
C SER A 66 11.45 -0.61 4.26
N THR A 67 11.06 0.05 5.34
CA THR A 67 11.60 -0.21 6.67
C THR A 67 10.51 -0.70 7.62
N ASN A 68 10.85 -0.81 8.90
CA ASN A 68 9.87 -1.15 9.92
C ASN A 68 8.84 -0.05 10.16
N ALA A 69 9.14 1.18 9.75
CA ALA A 69 8.28 2.34 10.00
C ALA A 69 7.67 2.90 8.73
N VAL A 70 8.34 2.79 7.59
CA VAL A 70 7.94 3.44 6.34
C VAL A 70 7.80 2.42 5.24
N CYS A 71 6.68 2.46 4.54
CA CYS A 71 6.42 1.63 3.37
C CYS A 71 6.61 2.47 2.11
N TYR A 72 7.53 2.05 1.26
CA TYR A 72 7.76 2.66 -0.05
C TYR A 72 7.13 1.75 -1.10
N TYR A 73 6.38 2.32 -2.03
CA TYR A 73 5.67 1.55 -3.03
C TYR A 73 5.58 2.30 -4.35
N LYS A 74 5.31 1.55 -5.41
CA LYS A 74 5.02 2.11 -6.73
C LYS A 74 3.59 1.84 -7.10
N LEU A 75 2.97 2.81 -7.74
CA LEU A 75 1.71 2.65 -8.45
C LEU A 75 1.99 2.87 -9.91
N TYR A 76 1.39 2.06 -10.78
CA TYR A 76 1.63 2.20 -12.22
C TYR A 76 0.39 1.87 -13.02
N GLU A 77 0.28 2.57 -14.15
CA GLU A 77 -0.72 2.35 -15.17
C GLU A 77 0.04 2.02 -16.46
N HIS A 78 -0.14 0.80 -16.98
CA HIS A 78 0.63 0.32 -18.11
C HIS A 78 0.10 0.79 -19.46
N ASN A 79 -1.15 1.16 -19.55
CA ASN A 79 -1.75 1.52 -20.82
C ASN A 79 -1.54 2.95 -21.25
N SER A 80 -0.96 3.78 -20.42
CA SER A 80 -0.75 5.20 -20.67
C SER A 80 -2.04 5.96 -20.98
N GLU A 81 -3.18 5.34 -20.76
CA GLU A 81 -4.46 6.00 -20.91
C GLU A 81 -4.88 6.61 -19.58
N ASN A 82 -5.72 7.61 -19.67
CA ASN A 82 -6.19 8.34 -18.52
C ASN A 82 -7.29 7.53 -17.81
N GLN A 83 -6.91 6.56 -17.04
CA GLN A 83 -7.83 5.60 -16.42
C GLN A 83 -8.05 5.79 -14.94
N GLY A 84 -7.47 6.65 -14.43
CA GLY A 84 -7.29 7.17 -13.30
C GLY A 84 -7.67 6.80 -11.93
N ASP A 85 -8.84 6.50 -11.65
CA ASP A 85 -9.26 6.43 -10.24
C ASP A 85 -9.05 5.03 -9.71
N CYS A 86 -8.24 4.92 -8.67
CA CYS A 86 -8.01 3.64 -8.03
C CYS A 86 -7.81 3.82 -6.53
N ARG A 87 -8.04 2.74 -5.80
CA ARG A 87 -7.71 2.65 -4.38
C ARG A 87 -6.62 1.62 -4.22
N VAL A 88 -5.55 1.98 -3.55
CA VAL A 88 -4.53 1.02 -3.14
C VAL A 88 -4.68 0.76 -1.65
N GLN A 89 -4.71 -0.52 -1.30
CA GLN A 89 -4.80 -0.97 0.08
C GLN A 89 -3.57 -1.78 0.43
N PHE A 90 -3.15 -1.68 1.67
CA PHE A 90 -1.96 -2.35 2.16
C PHE A 90 -2.31 -3.16 3.39
N LEU A 91 -1.80 -4.38 3.42
CA LEU A 91 -1.86 -5.23 4.59
C LEU A 91 -0.44 -5.46 5.08
N GLY A 92 -0.11 -4.95 6.25
CA GLY A 92 1.18 -5.16 6.88
C GLY A 92 1.05 -6.14 8.03
N VAL A 93 1.88 -7.17 8.04
CA VAL A 93 1.89 -8.19 9.08
C VAL A 93 3.29 -8.29 9.63
N GLY A 94 3.43 -8.14 10.93
CA GLY A 94 4.72 -8.19 11.60
C GLY A 94 4.55 -8.29 13.10
N ARG A 95 5.49 -7.70 13.82
CA ARG A 95 5.51 -7.80 15.27
C ARG A 95 5.55 -6.40 15.88
N TRP A 96 4.95 -6.27 17.07
CA TRP A 96 5.02 -5.04 17.84
C TRP A 96 5.98 -5.15 19.03
N LYS A 97 6.43 -6.36 19.32
CA LYS A 97 7.42 -6.59 20.36
C LYS A 97 8.34 -7.77 20.05
#